data_3c604b60d56955fe6184807e188f3dd3
#
_entry.id   3c604b60d56955fe6184807e188f3dd3
#
_cell.length_a   1.000
_cell.length_b   1.000
_cell.length_c   1.000
_cell.angle_alpha   90.00
_cell.angle_beta   90.00
_cell.angle_gamma   90.00
#
_symmetry.space_group_name_H-M   'P 1'
#
loop_
_entity.id
_entity.type
_entity.pdbx_description
1 polymer ?
#
loop_
_entity_poly.entity_id
_entity_poly.type
_entity_poly.pdbx_seq_one_letter_code
_entity_poly.pdbx_strand_id
1 'polypeptide(L)'
;MAIDYDVKDRIAYIAFCRPEKHNALRDEDIADLIGALSRLDHDEAADIGIIHGQGRSFSSGADVGARLQRSIDEQDAANRTSEADAILKSASNKPLIAAVHGYCLGHALGTALLCDHLVAERSAKFRVPETALGIPLPGLWFRLGANTFANDVTMTARYFSGEEAARAGLVTRLVEEGAHLTGAEELARAILEHPQEAVRELVRVRRAVVATVAQEAQRVGGAFDWARSTEAAERIRSTLERVSDSNRG
;
A
#
# COMPACT_ATOMS: atom_id res chain seq x y z
N MET A 1 -8.06 17.91 -1.60
CA MET A 1 -8.14 16.47 -1.85
C MET A 1 -6.79 15.87 -1.54
N ALA A 2 -6.74 14.75 -0.85
CA ALA A 2 -5.47 14.09 -0.53
C ALA A 2 -5.05 13.08 -1.61
N ILE A 3 -5.95 12.78 -2.54
CA ILE A 3 -5.68 11.98 -3.73
C ILE A 3 -5.97 12.84 -4.96
N ASP A 4 -5.00 12.90 -5.87
CA ASP A 4 -5.16 13.53 -7.18
C ASP A 4 -5.22 12.46 -8.26
N TYR A 5 -5.96 12.74 -9.34
CA TYR A 5 -6.13 11.83 -10.47
C TYR A 5 -6.05 12.62 -11.79
N ASP A 6 -5.00 12.40 -12.55
CA ASP A 6 -4.79 12.99 -13.86
C ASP A 6 -4.52 11.90 -14.91
N VAL A 7 -4.80 12.17 -16.19
CA VAL A 7 -4.56 11.21 -17.27
C VAL A 7 -3.73 11.88 -18.36
N LYS A 8 -2.66 11.21 -18.73
CA LYS A 8 -1.79 11.62 -19.84
C LYS A 8 -1.28 10.39 -20.59
N ASP A 9 -1.32 10.42 -21.91
CA ASP A 9 -0.77 9.35 -22.77
C ASP A 9 -1.28 7.95 -22.42
N ARG A 10 -2.59 7.82 -22.12
CA ARG A 10 -3.27 6.59 -21.68
C ARG A 10 -2.83 6.06 -20.32
N ILE A 11 -2.08 6.85 -19.55
CA ILE A 11 -1.63 6.54 -18.20
C ILE A 11 -2.40 7.42 -17.21
N ALA A 12 -3.09 6.83 -16.25
CA ALA A 12 -3.66 7.53 -15.11
C ALA A 12 -2.63 7.67 -14.01
N TYR A 13 -2.40 8.88 -13.54
CA TYR A 13 -1.56 9.19 -12.39
C TYR A 13 -2.44 9.39 -11.17
N ILE A 14 -2.24 8.56 -10.15
CA ILE A 14 -2.97 8.59 -8.89
C ILE A 14 -1.97 9.00 -7.81
N ALA A 15 -2.03 10.25 -7.36
CA ALA A 15 -1.04 10.83 -6.47
C ALA A 15 -1.55 10.98 -5.04
N PHE A 16 -0.76 10.57 -4.05
CA PHE A 16 -0.93 10.98 -2.65
C PHE A 16 -0.42 12.42 -2.48
N CYS A 17 -1.25 13.33 -1.96
CA CYS A 17 -1.03 14.78 -1.97
C CYS A 17 -0.98 15.42 -0.58
N ARG A 18 -0.43 14.72 0.43
CA ARG A 18 -0.15 15.25 1.78
C ARG A 18 1.35 15.18 2.12
N PRO A 19 2.23 15.80 1.30
CA PRO A 19 3.70 15.65 1.45
C PRO A 19 4.22 16.16 2.80
N GLU A 20 3.56 17.13 3.43
CA GLU A 20 3.91 17.67 4.76
C GLU A 20 3.74 16.64 5.90
N LYS A 21 2.95 15.58 5.66
CA LYS A 21 2.73 14.44 6.56
C LYS A 21 3.30 13.13 5.98
N HIS A 22 4.27 13.22 5.07
CA HIS A 22 4.77 12.05 4.33
C HIS A 22 3.64 11.21 3.72
N ASN A 23 2.59 11.84 3.24
CA ASN A 23 1.43 11.19 2.65
C ASN A 23 0.77 10.15 3.58
N ALA A 24 0.72 10.41 4.89
CA ALA A 24 -0.05 9.57 5.82
C ALA A 24 -1.53 9.54 5.44
N LEU A 25 -2.14 8.36 5.47
CA LEU A 25 -3.49 8.11 4.96
C LEU A 25 -4.51 8.07 6.10
N ARG A 26 -5.45 9.00 6.07
CA ARG A 26 -6.66 8.98 6.90
C ARG A 26 -7.71 8.08 6.24
N ASP A 27 -8.80 7.79 6.92
CA ASP A 27 -9.88 6.96 6.38
C ASP A 27 -10.51 7.57 5.12
N GLU A 28 -10.69 8.90 5.12
CA GLU A 28 -11.17 9.63 3.95
C GLU A 28 -10.20 9.55 2.76
N ASP A 29 -8.90 9.56 3.00
CA ASP A 29 -7.88 9.45 1.96
C ASP A 29 -7.90 8.04 1.33
N ILE A 30 -8.20 7.02 2.13
CA ILE A 30 -8.38 5.64 1.66
C ILE A 30 -9.66 5.51 0.82
N ALA A 31 -10.74 6.16 1.25
CA ALA A 31 -11.98 6.20 0.47
C ALA A 31 -11.78 6.91 -0.87
N ASP A 32 -11.03 8.03 -0.90
CA ASP A 32 -10.66 8.74 -2.11
C ASP A 32 -9.80 7.86 -3.04
N LEU A 33 -8.84 7.10 -2.50
CA LEU A 33 -8.04 6.15 -3.27
C LEU A 33 -8.92 5.06 -3.92
N ILE A 34 -9.84 4.49 -3.16
CA ILE A 34 -10.82 3.52 -3.68
C ILE A 34 -11.65 4.14 -4.81
N GLY A 35 -12.09 5.38 -4.65
CA GLY A 35 -12.79 6.14 -5.69
C GLY A 35 -11.94 6.33 -6.95
N ALA A 36 -10.66 6.69 -6.80
CA ALA A 36 -9.72 6.86 -7.91
C ALA A 36 -9.46 5.54 -8.66
N LEU A 37 -9.33 4.41 -7.94
CA LEU A 37 -9.18 3.09 -8.55
C LEU A 37 -10.43 2.66 -9.32
N SER A 38 -11.62 2.92 -8.77
CA SER A 38 -12.88 2.67 -9.45
C SER A 38 -13.04 3.57 -10.69
N ARG A 39 -12.62 4.85 -10.60
CA ARG A 39 -12.58 5.75 -11.75
C ARG A 39 -11.69 5.20 -12.86
N LEU A 40 -10.49 4.72 -12.52
CA LEU A 40 -9.56 4.13 -13.51
C LEU A 40 -10.22 3.00 -14.30
N ASP A 41 -11.01 2.14 -13.66
CA ASP A 41 -11.67 1.02 -14.33
C ASP A 41 -12.62 1.48 -15.46
N HIS A 42 -13.30 2.61 -15.26
CA HIS A 42 -14.29 3.16 -16.18
C HIS A 42 -13.76 4.28 -17.08
N ASP A 43 -12.53 4.75 -16.88
CA ASP A 43 -11.94 5.86 -17.63
C ASP A 43 -11.40 5.38 -18.98
N GLU A 44 -12.13 5.64 -20.06
CA GLU A 44 -11.73 5.24 -21.43
C GLU A 44 -10.43 5.89 -21.91
N ALA A 45 -10.02 7.01 -21.29
CA ALA A 45 -8.79 7.70 -21.64
C ALA A 45 -7.52 7.05 -21.06
N ALA A 46 -7.67 6.12 -20.11
CA ALA A 46 -6.56 5.46 -19.45
C ALA A 46 -6.62 3.93 -19.61
N ASP A 47 -5.49 3.28 -19.83
CA ASP A 47 -5.37 1.82 -19.89
C ASP A 47 -4.52 1.24 -18.76
N ILE A 48 -3.76 2.08 -18.04
CA ILE A 48 -2.88 1.69 -16.93
C ILE A 48 -2.87 2.79 -15.88
N GLY A 49 -2.69 2.43 -14.61
CA GLY A 49 -2.54 3.37 -13.51
C GLY A 49 -1.14 3.35 -12.91
N ILE A 50 -0.62 4.53 -12.54
CA ILE A 50 0.57 4.70 -11.72
C ILE A 50 0.17 5.34 -10.41
N ILE A 51 0.41 4.66 -9.28
CA ILE A 51 0.22 5.23 -7.94
C ILE A 51 1.56 5.75 -7.47
N HIS A 52 1.60 7.00 -7.01
CA HIS A 52 2.83 7.62 -6.50
C HIS A 52 2.55 8.60 -5.36
N GLY A 53 3.57 9.05 -4.66
CA GLY A 53 3.47 10.09 -3.63
C GLY A 53 4.06 11.41 -4.12
N GLN A 54 3.46 12.53 -3.74
CA GLN A 54 4.10 13.82 -3.89
C GLN A 54 5.12 14.08 -2.76
N GLY A 55 6.15 14.88 -3.03
CA GLY A 55 7.15 15.28 -2.05
C GLY A 55 8.21 14.20 -1.79
N ARG A 56 8.52 13.89 -0.53
CA ARG A 56 9.70 13.11 -0.15
C ARG A 56 9.43 11.62 0.10
N SER A 57 8.21 11.16 -0.04
CA SER A 57 7.84 9.78 0.27
C SER A 57 6.65 9.32 -0.55
N PHE A 58 6.58 8.04 -0.83
CA PHE A 58 5.38 7.41 -1.33
C PHE A 58 4.24 7.58 -0.32
N SER A 59 4.34 6.95 0.84
CA SER A 59 3.45 7.19 1.98
C SER A 59 4.01 6.55 3.27
N SER A 60 3.81 7.21 4.39
CA SER A 60 4.15 6.65 5.72
C SER A 60 3.09 5.70 6.27
N GLY A 61 2.07 5.36 5.48
CA GLY A 61 0.99 4.45 5.88
C GLY A 61 -0.17 5.16 6.56
N ALA A 62 -0.89 4.44 7.41
CA ALA A 62 -2.05 4.98 8.11
C ALA A 62 -1.69 6.18 9.00
N ASP A 63 -2.53 7.22 8.99
CA ASP A 63 -2.45 8.33 9.93
C ASP A 63 -2.92 7.84 11.31
N VAL A 64 -1.96 7.37 12.12
CA VAL A 64 -2.23 6.76 13.43
C VAL A 64 -2.90 7.77 14.36
N GLY A 65 -2.52 9.06 14.29
CA GLY A 65 -3.12 10.11 15.09
C GLY A 65 -4.62 10.29 14.80
N ALA A 66 -5.00 10.27 13.53
CA ALA A 66 -6.41 10.32 13.13
C ALA A 66 -7.18 9.05 13.55
N ARG A 67 -6.58 7.87 13.40
CA ARG A 67 -7.22 6.59 13.76
C ARG A 67 -7.52 6.45 15.26
N LEU A 68 -6.73 7.05 16.12
CA LEU A 68 -6.97 7.03 17.56
C LEU A 68 -8.12 7.92 18.00
N GLN A 69 -8.56 8.84 17.14
CA GLN A 69 -9.74 9.68 17.40
C GLN A 69 -11.06 8.99 17.00
N ARG A 70 -10.98 7.78 16.39
CA ARG A 70 -12.17 6.99 16.06
C ARG A 70 -12.96 6.65 17.32
N SER A 71 -14.27 6.75 17.24
CA SER A 71 -15.18 6.16 18.21
C SER A 71 -15.07 4.63 18.23
N ILE A 72 -15.58 3.97 19.26
CA ILE A 72 -15.60 2.51 19.36
C ILE A 72 -16.38 1.91 18.19
N ASP A 73 -17.50 2.50 17.80
CA ASP A 73 -18.33 2.02 16.70
C ASP A 73 -17.62 2.14 15.34
N GLU A 74 -16.89 3.23 15.11
CA GLU A 74 -16.07 3.43 13.91
C GLU A 74 -14.90 2.44 13.88
N GLN A 75 -14.28 2.16 15.01
CA GLN A 75 -13.21 1.16 15.12
C GLN A 75 -13.74 -0.24 14.81
N ASP A 76 -14.91 -0.61 15.36
CA ASP A 76 -15.54 -1.90 15.09
C ASP A 76 -16.00 -2.03 13.63
N ALA A 77 -16.47 -0.95 13.02
CA ALA A 77 -16.81 -0.92 11.59
C ALA A 77 -15.57 -1.12 10.71
N ALA A 78 -14.48 -0.42 11.01
CA ALA A 78 -13.21 -0.55 10.30
C ALA A 78 -12.61 -1.95 10.41
N ASN A 79 -12.74 -2.60 11.58
CA ASN A 79 -12.26 -3.97 11.81
C ASN A 79 -13.07 -5.02 11.03
N ARG A 80 -14.36 -4.77 10.75
CA ARG A 80 -15.20 -5.68 9.95
C ARG A 80 -14.93 -5.60 8.46
N THR A 81 -14.43 -4.48 7.97
CA THR A 81 -14.13 -4.27 6.55
C THR A 81 -12.62 -4.13 6.39
N SER A 82 -11.98 -5.18 5.87
CA SER A 82 -10.56 -5.07 5.52
C SER A 82 -10.37 -3.98 4.47
N GLU A 83 -9.64 -2.91 4.83
CA GLU A 83 -9.29 -1.83 3.88
C GLU A 83 -8.55 -2.39 2.66
N ALA A 84 -7.68 -3.40 2.87
CA ALA A 84 -7.00 -4.10 1.80
C ALA A 84 -7.97 -4.84 0.88
N ASP A 85 -9.05 -5.44 1.43
CA ASP A 85 -10.09 -6.09 0.62
C ASP A 85 -10.93 -5.07 -0.14
N ALA A 86 -11.20 -3.91 0.46
CA ALA A 86 -11.91 -2.83 -0.21
C ALA A 86 -11.09 -2.28 -1.38
N ILE A 87 -9.79 -2.02 -1.18
CA ILE A 87 -8.87 -1.61 -2.25
C ILE A 87 -8.77 -2.70 -3.32
N LEU A 88 -8.66 -3.97 -2.95
CA LEU A 88 -8.56 -5.08 -3.88
C LEU A 88 -9.83 -5.25 -4.73
N LYS A 89 -11.00 -5.09 -4.12
CA LYS A 89 -12.31 -5.16 -4.81
C LYS A 89 -12.56 -3.97 -5.73
N SER A 90 -12.02 -2.80 -5.38
CA SER A 90 -12.15 -1.57 -6.17
C SER A 90 -11.06 -1.44 -7.23
N ALA A 91 -10.03 -2.30 -7.14
CA ALA A 91 -8.93 -2.27 -8.08
C ALA A 91 -9.42 -2.63 -9.48
N SER A 92 -9.16 -1.72 -10.41
CA SER A 92 -9.46 -1.85 -11.84
C SER A 92 -8.88 -3.15 -12.44
N ASN A 93 -9.52 -3.69 -13.47
CA ASN A 93 -8.89 -4.74 -14.30
C ASN A 93 -7.76 -4.19 -15.19
N LYS A 94 -7.49 -2.90 -15.13
CA LYS A 94 -6.33 -2.29 -15.78
C LYS A 94 -5.10 -2.46 -14.89
N PRO A 95 -3.89 -2.61 -15.47
CA PRO A 95 -2.66 -2.77 -14.71
C PRO A 95 -2.41 -1.57 -13.79
N LEU A 96 -1.80 -1.84 -12.63
CA LEU A 96 -1.37 -0.84 -11.67
C LEU A 96 0.13 -0.96 -11.40
N ILE A 97 0.82 0.16 -11.41
CA ILE A 97 2.22 0.29 -11.03
C ILE A 97 2.32 1.17 -9.80
N ALA A 98 2.98 0.71 -8.75
CA ALA A 98 3.39 1.57 -7.64
C ALA A 98 4.79 2.15 -7.93
N ALA A 99 4.93 3.47 -7.97
CA ALA A 99 6.18 4.18 -8.11
C ALA A 99 6.65 4.68 -6.74
N VAL A 100 7.59 3.95 -6.11
CA VAL A 100 7.93 4.10 -4.70
C VAL A 100 9.26 4.79 -4.51
N HIS A 101 9.26 5.84 -3.68
CA HIS A 101 10.44 6.54 -3.18
C HIS A 101 10.26 6.90 -1.70
N GLY A 102 11.35 7.19 -1.02
CA GLY A 102 11.32 7.54 0.40
C GLY A 102 10.61 6.47 1.25
N TYR A 103 9.68 6.86 2.10
CA TYR A 103 8.93 5.93 2.96
C TYR A 103 7.76 5.26 2.24
N CYS A 104 7.65 3.94 2.42
CA CYS A 104 6.49 3.12 2.03
C CYS A 104 6.20 2.14 3.18
N LEU A 105 5.37 2.53 4.14
CA LEU A 105 5.24 1.86 5.42
C LEU A 105 3.83 1.32 5.65
N GLY A 106 3.72 0.17 6.30
CA GLY A 106 2.46 -0.38 6.79
C GLY A 106 1.38 -0.47 5.71
N HIS A 107 0.27 0.25 5.91
CA HIS A 107 -0.85 0.28 4.96
C HIS A 107 -0.42 0.68 3.54
N ALA A 108 0.51 1.63 3.41
CA ALA A 108 1.02 2.06 2.10
C ALA A 108 1.83 0.96 1.40
N LEU A 109 2.62 0.19 2.15
CA LEU A 109 3.29 -1.00 1.62
C LEU A 109 2.26 -2.05 1.18
N GLY A 110 1.21 -2.23 1.98
CA GLY A 110 0.08 -3.09 1.62
C GLY A 110 -0.55 -2.69 0.29
N THR A 111 -0.77 -1.40 0.08
CA THR A 111 -1.31 -0.83 -1.18
C THR A 111 -0.33 -1.03 -2.35
N ALA A 112 0.96 -0.73 -2.16
CA ALA A 112 1.97 -0.91 -3.20
C ALA A 112 2.08 -2.37 -3.66
N LEU A 113 2.00 -3.34 -2.73
CA LEU A 113 2.04 -4.77 -3.03
C LEU A 113 0.72 -5.34 -3.62
N LEU A 114 -0.37 -4.57 -3.61
CA LEU A 114 -1.58 -4.90 -4.37
C LEU A 114 -1.46 -4.52 -5.85
N CYS A 115 -0.61 -3.57 -6.20
CA CYS A 115 -0.30 -3.23 -7.58
C CYS A 115 0.30 -4.43 -8.32
N ASP A 116 0.17 -4.44 -9.64
CA ASP A 116 0.70 -5.52 -10.48
C ASP A 116 2.23 -5.43 -10.60
N HIS A 117 2.75 -4.21 -10.48
CA HIS A 117 4.18 -3.91 -10.53
C HIS A 117 4.58 -2.93 -9.43
N LEU A 118 5.83 -3.08 -8.96
CA LEU A 118 6.48 -2.17 -8.03
C LEU A 118 7.78 -1.66 -8.68
N VAL A 119 7.85 -0.36 -8.91
CA VAL A 119 9.08 0.36 -9.26
C VAL A 119 9.57 1.08 -8.01
N ALA A 120 10.79 0.84 -7.58
CA ALA A 120 11.28 1.40 -6.32
C ALA A 120 12.69 1.99 -6.48
N GLU A 121 12.92 3.11 -5.78
CA GLU A 121 14.27 3.64 -5.59
C GLU A 121 15.08 2.71 -4.69
N ARG A 122 16.41 2.62 -4.93
CA ARG A 122 17.33 1.86 -4.08
C ARG A 122 17.26 2.28 -2.62
N SER A 123 17.14 3.60 -2.40
CA SER A 123 17.08 4.24 -1.09
C SER A 123 15.70 4.17 -0.44
N ALA A 124 14.67 3.69 -1.14
CA ALA A 124 13.32 3.57 -0.57
C ALA A 124 13.34 2.72 0.71
N LYS A 125 12.54 3.15 1.70
CA LYS A 125 12.48 2.54 3.04
C LYS A 125 11.12 1.91 3.25
N PHE A 126 11.12 0.61 3.37
CA PHE A 126 9.95 -0.20 3.63
C PHE A 126 9.92 -0.68 5.09
N ARG A 127 8.74 -0.87 5.64
CA ARG A 127 8.54 -1.47 6.97
C ARG A 127 7.12 -1.99 7.13
N VAL A 128 6.95 -3.02 7.96
CA VAL A 128 5.67 -3.50 8.50
C VAL A 128 5.66 -3.19 10.00
N PRO A 129 5.26 -1.97 10.42
CA PRO A 129 5.29 -1.56 11.84
C PRO A 129 4.18 -2.21 12.67
N GLU A 130 3.15 -2.75 12.03
CA GLU A 130 1.91 -3.23 12.66
C GLU A 130 2.18 -4.34 13.69
N THR A 131 3.09 -5.25 13.40
CA THR A 131 3.44 -6.33 14.34
C THR A 131 4.02 -5.78 15.65
N ALA A 132 4.84 -4.72 15.57
CA ALA A 132 5.36 -4.04 16.76
C ALA A 132 4.26 -3.32 17.58
N LEU A 133 3.12 -3.05 16.95
CA LEU A 133 1.92 -2.49 17.58
C LEU A 133 0.93 -3.57 18.06
N GLY A 134 1.27 -4.85 17.92
CA GLY A 134 0.41 -5.97 18.26
C GLY A 134 -0.68 -6.28 17.21
N ILE A 135 -0.55 -5.77 16.00
CA ILE A 135 -1.50 -5.96 14.92
C ILE A 135 -0.95 -6.97 13.92
N PRO A 136 -1.49 -8.18 13.82
CA PRO A 136 -1.08 -9.14 12.81
C PRO A 136 -1.66 -8.78 11.44
N LEU A 137 -0.85 -8.86 10.40
CA LEU A 137 -1.26 -8.64 9.01
C LEU A 137 -0.95 -9.86 8.12
N PRO A 138 -1.67 -10.97 8.26
CA PRO A 138 -1.37 -12.21 7.54
C PRO A 138 -1.45 -12.04 6.01
N GLY A 139 -2.36 -11.22 5.50
CA GLY A 139 -2.46 -10.92 4.08
C GLY A 139 -1.24 -10.16 3.54
N LEU A 140 -0.63 -9.29 4.35
CA LEU A 140 0.60 -8.59 3.97
C LEU A 140 1.81 -9.54 3.98
N TRP A 141 1.91 -10.42 4.97
CA TRP A 141 2.93 -11.47 5.00
C TRP A 141 2.92 -12.32 3.73
N PHE A 142 1.73 -12.71 3.27
CA PHE A 142 1.59 -13.46 2.02
C PHE A 142 2.07 -12.64 0.81
N ARG A 143 1.69 -11.37 0.70
CA ARG A 143 2.10 -10.49 -0.41
C ARG A 143 3.61 -10.19 -0.41
N LEU A 144 4.28 -10.31 0.72
CA LEU A 144 5.74 -10.27 0.85
C LEU A 144 6.42 -11.57 0.40
N GLY A 145 5.68 -12.53 -0.16
CA GLY A 145 6.21 -13.75 -0.76
C GLY A 145 6.11 -14.99 0.12
N ALA A 146 5.51 -14.91 1.32
CA ALA A 146 5.30 -16.04 2.24
C ALA A 146 6.56 -16.90 2.46
N ASN A 147 7.71 -16.26 2.59
CA ASN A 147 9.03 -16.90 2.69
C ASN A 147 9.80 -16.37 3.92
N THR A 148 11.05 -16.76 4.07
CA THR A 148 11.91 -16.34 5.19
C THR A 148 12.15 -14.84 5.24
N PHE A 149 12.19 -14.14 4.10
CA PHE A 149 12.26 -12.68 4.06
C PHE A 149 10.98 -12.06 4.63
N ALA A 150 9.80 -12.56 4.22
CA ALA A 150 8.53 -12.11 4.77
C ALA A 150 8.46 -12.33 6.30
N ASN A 151 8.94 -13.50 6.79
CA ASN A 151 9.02 -13.78 8.23
C ASN A 151 9.91 -12.76 8.94
N ASP A 152 11.11 -12.50 8.41
CA ASP A 152 12.07 -11.58 9.01
C ASP A 152 11.45 -10.18 9.13
N VAL A 153 11.01 -9.57 8.03
CA VAL A 153 10.55 -8.18 8.03
C VAL A 153 9.21 -7.97 8.77
N THR A 154 8.34 -8.97 8.81
CA THR A 154 7.07 -8.87 9.54
C THR A 154 7.22 -9.16 11.03
N MET A 155 7.95 -10.20 11.43
CA MET A 155 8.08 -10.59 12.83
C MET A 155 9.02 -9.68 13.61
N THR A 156 10.03 -9.08 12.95
CA THR A 156 10.96 -8.13 13.59
C THR A 156 10.50 -6.68 13.47
N ALA A 157 9.57 -6.39 12.55
CA ALA A 157 9.15 -5.04 12.21
C ALA A 157 10.35 -4.10 11.86
N ARG A 158 11.45 -4.65 11.34
CA ARG A 158 12.60 -3.86 10.91
C ARG A 158 12.35 -3.11 9.61
N TYR A 159 13.13 -2.08 9.38
CA TYR A 159 13.21 -1.46 8.05
C TYR A 159 13.97 -2.36 7.07
N PHE A 160 13.58 -2.27 5.79
CA PHE A 160 14.33 -2.85 4.67
C PHE A 160 14.36 -1.89 3.49
N SER A 161 15.38 -2.00 2.66
CA SER A 161 15.61 -1.09 1.54
C SER A 161 14.96 -1.55 0.24
N GLY A 162 14.92 -0.64 -0.78
CA GLY A 162 14.54 -1.00 -2.14
C GLY A 162 15.41 -2.13 -2.72
N GLU A 163 16.70 -2.15 -2.38
CA GLU A 163 17.59 -3.23 -2.81
C GLU A 163 17.25 -4.58 -2.16
N GLU A 164 16.92 -4.60 -0.87
CA GLU A 164 16.48 -5.82 -0.18
C GLU A 164 15.15 -6.31 -0.76
N ALA A 165 14.21 -5.39 -1.02
CA ALA A 165 12.94 -5.71 -1.66
C ALA A 165 13.13 -6.29 -3.07
N ALA A 166 14.06 -5.75 -3.86
CA ALA A 166 14.39 -6.27 -5.19
C ALA A 166 15.02 -7.67 -5.12
N ARG A 167 15.95 -7.90 -4.19
CA ARG A 167 16.55 -9.23 -3.95
C ARG A 167 15.51 -10.26 -3.51
N ALA A 168 14.49 -9.82 -2.79
CA ALA A 168 13.37 -10.67 -2.38
C ALA A 168 12.31 -10.91 -3.49
N GLY A 169 12.49 -10.32 -4.68
CA GLY A 169 11.58 -10.49 -5.81
C GLY A 169 10.29 -9.65 -5.72
N LEU A 170 10.26 -8.61 -4.87
CA LEU A 170 9.10 -7.74 -4.70
C LEU A 170 9.07 -6.57 -5.70
N VAL A 171 10.23 -6.20 -6.25
CA VAL A 171 10.41 -5.02 -7.11
C VAL A 171 10.59 -5.45 -8.56
N THR A 172 9.75 -4.94 -9.44
CA THR A 172 9.83 -5.17 -10.88
C THR A 172 11.01 -4.43 -11.50
N ARG A 173 11.23 -3.17 -11.08
CA ARG A 173 12.35 -2.33 -11.51
C ARG A 173 12.94 -1.58 -10.33
N LEU A 174 14.23 -1.77 -10.10
CA LEU A 174 15.00 -1.00 -9.12
C LEU A 174 15.66 0.17 -9.86
N VAL A 175 15.43 1.39 -9.36
CA VAL A 175 15.89 2.62 -9.99
C VAL A 175 16.72 3.48 -9.04
N GLU A 176 17.48 4.41 -9.61
CA GLU A 176 18.22 5.41 -8.84
C GLU A 176 17.29 6.46 -8.23
N GLU A 177 17.79 7.22 -7.27
CA GLU A 177 17.04 8.28 -6.58
C GLU A 177 16.50 9.34 -7.58
N GLY A 178 15.25 9.71 -7.44
CA GLY A 178 14.53 10.62 -8.32
C GLY A 178 13.97 9.99 -9.60
N ALA A 179 14.26 8.70 -9.88
CA ALA A 179 13.86 8.04 -11.12
C ALA A 179 12.61 7.14 -10.99
N HIS A 180 11.94 7.10 -9.82
CA HIS A 180 10.81 6.20 -9.58
C HIS A 180 9.64 6.43 -10.56
N LEU A 181 9.29 7.70 -10.82
CA LEU A 181 8.17 8.01 -11.72
C LEU A 181 8.54 7.73 -13.18
N THR A 182 9.74 8.16 -13.63
CA THR A 182 10.22 7.88 -14.98
C THR A 182 10.32 6.37 -15.25
N GLY A 183 10.84 5.60 -14.30
CA GLY A 183 10.91 4.14 -14.42
C GLY A 183 9.54 3.47 -14.46
N ALA A 184 8.54 4.01 -13.74
CA ALA A 184 7.16 3.55 -13.81
C ALA A 184 6.50 3.89 -15.16
N GLU A 185 6.75 5.09 -15.70
CA GLU A 185 6.27 5.49 -17.02
C GLU A 185 6.85 4.64 -18.16
N GLU A 186 8.17 4.35 -18.10
CA GLU A 186 8.80 3.45 -19.06
C GLU A 186 8.20 2.05 -19.02
N LEU A 187 7.91 1.53 -17.82
CA LEU A 187 7.24 0.23 -17.66
C LEU A 187 5.80 0.29 -18.20
N ALA A 188 5.06 1.37 -17.90
CA ALA A 188 3.72 1.57 -18.42
C ALA A 188 3.69 1.60 -19.95
N ARG A 189 4.59 2.36 -20.59
CA ARG A 189 4.68 2.40 -22.06
C ARG A 189 4.96 1.02 -22.64
N ALA A 190 5.87 0.24 -22.06
CA ALA A 190 6.14 -1.12 -22.49
C ALA A 190 4.91 -2.04 -22.42
N ILE A 191 4.08 -1.89 -21.36
CA ILE A 191 2.82 -2.64 -21.24
C ILE A 191 1.79 -2.18 -22.28
N LEU A 192 1.73 -0.88 -22.58
CA LEU A 192 0.81 -0.30 -23.55
C LEU A 192 1.10 -0.70 -25.00
N GLU A 193 2.29 -1.22 -25.32
CA GLU A 193 2.63 -1.79 -26.64
C GLU A 193 1.90 -3.11 -26.92
N HIS A 194 1.32 -3.78 -25.90
CA HIS A 194 0.67 -5.06 -26.04
C HIS A 194 -0.86 -4.94 -26.13
N PRO A 195 -1.57 -5.96 -26.67
CA PRO A 195 -3.03 -6.01 -26.68
C PRO A 195 -3.60 -5.93 -25.26
N GLN A 196 -4.35 -4.86 -24.97
CA GLN A 196 -4.82 -4.56 -23.62
C GLN A 196 -5.82 -5.60 -23.08
N GLU A 197 -6.56 -6.27 -23.94
CA GLU A 197 -7.44 -7.38 -23.52
C GLU A 197 -6.64 -8.52 -22.86
N ALA A 198 -5.52 -8.91 -23.46
CA ALA A 198 -4.67 -9.96 -22.90
C ALA A 198 -4.01 -9.52 -21.58
N VAL A 199 -3.57 -8.26 -21.50
CA VAL A 199 -3.00 -7.69 -20.27
C VAL A 199 -4.05 -7.66 -19.15
N ARG A 200 -5.26 -7.18 -19.42
CA ARG A 200 -6.35 -7.13 -18.45
C ARG A 200 -6.76 -8.51 -17.95
N GLU A 201 -6.72 -9.53 -18.81
CA GLU A 201 -7.02 -10.92 -18.41
C GLU A 201 -5.97 -11.43 -17.40
N LEU A 202 -4.68 -11.17 -17.61
CA LEU A 202 -3.62 -11.51 -16.65
C LEU A 202 -3.83 -10.80 -15.31
N VAL A 203 -4.17 -9.50 -15.34
CA VAL A 203 -4.48 -8.72 -14.14
C VAL A 203 -5.67 -9.32 -13.39
N ARG A 204 -6.75 -9.66 -14.10
CA ARG A 204 -7.96 -10.27 -13.53
C ARG A 204 -7.66 -11.60 -12.82
N VAL A 205 -6.92 -12.49 -13.49
CA VAL A 205 -6.52 -13.78 -12.91
C VAL A 205 -5.65 -13.60 -11.67
N ARG A 206 -4.62 -12.73 -11.75
CA ARG A 206 -3.76 -12.44 -10.59
C ARG A 206 -4.59 -11.95 -9.40
N ARG A 207 -5.50 -11.00 -9.60
CA ARG A 207 -6.33 -10.44 -8.51
C ARG A 207 -7.27 -11.47 -7.91
N ALA A 208 -7.86 -12.35 -8.72
CA ALA A 208 -8.70 -13.44 -8.21
C ALA A 208 -7.92 -14.37 -7.28
N VAL A 209 -6.67 -14.71 -7.64
CA VAL A 209 -5.78 -15.53 -6.79
C VAL A 209 -5.42 -14.79 -5.50
N VAL A 210 -5.01 -13.52 -5.59
CA VAL A 210 -4.66 -12.70 -4.41
C VAL A 210 -5.86 -12.55 -3.48
N ALA A 211 -7.07 -12.33 -4.01
CA ALA A 211 -8.29 -12.23 -3.22
C ALA A 211 -8.61 -13.52 -2.48
N THR A 212 -8.47 -14.68 -3.14
CA THR A 212 -8.71 -15.99 -2.52
C THR A 212 -7.77 -16.23 -1.35
N VAL A 213 -6.48 -15.92 -1.52
CA VAL A 213 -5.49 -16.08 -0.46
C VAL A 213 -5.71 -15.09 0.68
N ALA A 214 -6.09 -13.85 0.38
CA ALA A 214 -6.42 -12.85 1.40
C ALA A 214 -7.60 -13.30 2.26
N GLN A 215 -8.65 -13.85 1.65
CA GLN A 215 -9.81 -14.41 2.37
C GLN A 215 -9.41 -15.57 3.28
N GLU A 216 -8.58 -16.49 2.79
CA GLU A 216 -8.12 -17.63 3.60
C GLU A 216 -7.21 -17.15 4.76
N ALA A 217 -6.30 -16.21 4.50
CA ALA A 217 -5.47 -15.61 5.55
C ALA A 217 -6.32 -14.93 6.63
N GLN A 218 -7.39 -14.25 6.25
CA GLN A 218 -8.32 -13.63 7.19
C GLN A 218 -9.11 -14.69 7.98
N ARG A 219 -9.56 -15.76 7.35
CA ARG A 219 -10.24 -16.87 8.01
C ARG A 219 -9.36 -17.54 9.08
N VAL A 220 -8.10 -17.77 8.77
CA VAL A 220 -7.14 -18.38 9.70
C VAL A 220 -6.74 -17.38 10.80
N GLY A 221 -6.51 -16.12 10.44
CA GLY A 221 -6.11 -15.06 11.38
C GLY A 221 -7.25 -14.51 12.24
N GLY A 222 -8.51 -14.73 11.87
CA GLY A 222 -9.68 -14.18 12.54
C GLY A 222 -9.94 -14.70 13.97
N ALA A 223 -9.15 -15.68 14.44
CA ALA A 223 -9.17 -16.12 15.83
C ALA A 223 -8.48 -15.15 16.81
N PHE A 224 -7.70 -14.19 16.31
CA PHE A 224 -7.00 -13.20 17.13
C PHE A 224 -7.68 -11.84 17.02
N ASP A 225 -8.43 -11.47 18.05
CA ASP A 225 -9.08 -10.17 18.17
C ASP A 225 -8.08 -9.12 18.71
N TRP A 226 -7.22 -8.61 17.83
CA TRP A 226 -6.22 -7.59 18.17
C TRP A 226 -6.84 -6.29 18.66
N ALA A 227 -8.05 -5.95 18.20
CA ALA A 227 -8.74 -4.70 18.55
C ALA A 227 -9.15 -4.67 20.04
N ARG A 228 -9.35 -5.84 20.65
CA ARG A 228 -9.61 -6.01 22.07
C ARG A 228 -8.36 -6.34 22.89
N SER A 229 -7.20 -6.41 22.25
CA SER A 229 -5.94 -6.65 22.94
C SER A 229 -5.51 -5.41 23.73
N THR A 230 -5.50 -5.54 25.06
CA THR A 230 -5.00 -4.48 25.96
C THR A 230 -3.54 -4.13 25.64
N GLU A 231 -2.73 -5.11 25.30
CA GLU A 231 -1.33 -4.95 24.94
C GLU A 231 -1.17 -4.13 23.65
N ALA A 232 -1.99 -4.38 22.62
CA ALA A 232 -1.97 -3.60 21.38
C ALA A 232 -2.36 -2.14 21.65
N ALA A 233 -3.40 -1.89 22.43
CA ALA A 233 -3.83 -0.53 22.80
C ALA A 233 -2.74 0.23 23.57
N GLU A 234 -2.06 -0.41 24.51
CA GLU A 234 -0.96 0.19 25.27
C GLU A 234 0.25 0.50 24.39
N ARG A 235 0.64 -0.40 23.49
CA ARG A 235 1.75 -0.19 22.55
C ARG A 235 1.48 0.93 21.56
N ILE A 236 0.26 1.03 21.05
CA ILE A 236 -0.16 2.14 20.17
C ILE A 236 -0.04 3.45 20.94
N ARG A 237 -0.59 3.55 22.16
CA ARG A 237 -0.55 4.76 22.99
C ARG A 237 0.90 5.18 23.27
N SER A 238 1.75 4.28 23.75
CA SER A 238 3.15 4.57 24.09
C SER A 238 3.98 5.00 22.85
N THR A 239 3.63 4.51 21.67
CA THR A 239 4.29 4.92 20.42
C THR A 239 3.91 6.34 20.04
N LEU A 240 2.67 6.72 20.23
CA LEU A 240 2.20 8.08 19.94
C LEU A 240 2.76 9.13 20.90
N GLU A 241 2.83 8.80 22.18
CA GLU A 241 3.46 9.68 23.17
C GLU A 241 4.91 10.00 22.76
N ARG A 242 5.68 8.98 22.36
CA ARG A 242 7.07 9.16 21.86
C ARG A 242 7.16 10.02 20.61
N VAL A 243 6.23 9.85 19.64
CA VAL A 243 6.20 10.65 18.42
C VAL A 243 5.79 12.10 18.73
N SER A 244 4.84 12.30 19.64
CA SER A 244 4.42 13.65 20.09
C SER A 244 5.58 14.40 20.77
N ASP A 245 6.36 13.74 21.60
CA ASP A 245 7.49 14.35 22.32
C ASP A 245 8.66 14.68 21.38
N SER A 246 8.91 13.83 20.38
CA SER A 246 9.94 14.09 19.36
C SER A 246 9.63 15.27 18.42
N ASN A 247 8.36 15.67 18.31
CA ASN A 247 7.93 16.83 17.51
C ASN A 247 7.88 18.14 18.31
N ARG A 248 8.15 18.11 19.61
CA ARG A 248 8.16 19.30 20.51
C ARG A 248 9.58 19.79 20.87
N GLY A 249 10.61 19.08 20.48
CA GLY A 249 12.02 19.42 20.65
C GLY A 249 12.69 19.75 19.33
#